data_6b12cfcc96b45fe537431979ce0460fc
#
_entry.id   6b12cfcc96b45fe537431979ce0460fc
#
_cell.length_a   1.000
_cell.length_b   1.000
_cell.length_c   1.000
_cell.angle_alpha   90.00
_cell.angle_beta   90.00
_cell.angle_gamma   90.00
#
_symmetry.space_group_name_H-M   'P 1'
#
loop_
_entity.id
_entity.type
_entity.pdbx_description
1 polymer ?
#
loop_
_entity_poly.entity_id
_entity_poly.type
_entity_poly.pdbx_seq_one_letter_code
_entity_poly.pdbx_strand_id
1 'polypeptide(L)'
;MDAFFASVELLEHPELKGLPVVVGGRRPAAPAPGQPYPKLKDYAGRGVATTATYEARAFGVHSGMGLMKAAALAPEAILLPAHFEAYARVSRAFKAAVAEVAPVIEDRGIDEIYIDLTEVPGGSRDLALRLKEAVRQATGLTCSIGITPNKLLSKLASELEKPNGVTILCLDDIPTRIWPLPCRAINGIGPKAAAKLEGFHLHTIGELAKADPTWLVEQFGRSYGAWLHEAAQGRDDRPLTLSREPKSISRETTFERDLHPKLDREALSRILLDLCERLAQDLTRKGYLAHCVGIKLRFDDFTTITRDQTLPLPIADAASLREAARASLKRVALDRRLRLLGIRAGGLVKENAYLPRAPGPSAVAEHGLFDSPGEFSSGEQAP
;
A
#
# COMPACT_ATOMS: atom_id res chain seq x y z
N MET A 1 1.51 15.36 1.12
CA MET A 1 1.96 15.97 2.37
C MET A 1 3.48 16.01 2.41
N ASP A 2 4.08 16.95 3.13
CA ASP A 2 5.54 17.09 3.20
C ASP A 2 6.10 16.29 4.38
N ALA A 3 7.00 15.34 4.13
CA ALA A 3 7.61 14.45 5.11
C ALA A 3 6.61 13.92 6.16
N PHE A 4 5.42 13.51 5.74
CA PHE A 4 4.18 13.40 6.50
C PHE A 4 4.33 12.80 7.90
N PHE A 5 4.81 11.57 8.03
CA PHE A 5 4.93 10.95 9.35
C PHE A 5 5.91 11.71 10.26
N ALA A 6 7.05 12.18 9.71
CA ALA A 6 7.98 12.98 10.49
C ALA A 6 7.34 14.31 10.92
N SER A 7 6.58 14.96 10.03
CA SER A 7 5.89 16.21 10.34
C SER A 7 4.81 16.01 11.40
N VAL A 8 4.11 14.87 11.43
CA VAL A 8 3.16 14.54 12.50
C VAL A 8 3.88 14.36 13.85
N GLU A 9 5.02 13.65 13.88
CA GLU A 9 5.82 13.51 15.11
C GLU A 9 6.31 14.88 15.62
N LEU A 10 6.70 15.78 14.71
CA LEU A 10 7.14 17.14 15.08
C LEU A 10 6.00 18.05 15.59
N LEU A 11 4.72 17.67 15.46
CA LEU A 11 3.62 18.33 16.16
C LEU A 11 3.61 17.97 17.65
N GLU A 12 3.93 16.70 17.97
CA GLU A 12 4.00 16.22 19.35
C GLU A 12 5.37 16.54 20.01
N HIS A 13 6.41 16.74 19.18
CA HIS A 13 7.78 17.03 19.59
C HIS A 13 8.32 18.31 18.93
N PRO A 14 7.72 19.50 19.21
CA PRO A 14 8.08 20.75 18.53
C PRO A 14 9.53 21.19 18.76
N GLU A 15 10.17 20.75 19.85
CA GLU A 15 11.59 20.99 20.16
C GLU A 15 12.56 20.30 19.19
N LEU A 16 12.07 19.31 18.42
CA LEU A 16 12.86 18.61 17.41
C LEU A 16 12.83 19.26 16.03
N LYS A 17 12.08 20.34 15.85
CA LYS A 17 12.02 21.06 14.56
C LYS A 17 13.41 21.57 14.17
N GLY A 18 13.78 21.33 12.91
CA GLY A 18 15.08 21.70 12.36
C GLY A 18 16.20 20.71 12.68
N LEU A 19 15.91 19.63 13.42
CA LEU A 19 16.87 18.57 13.71
C LEU A 19 16.68 17.38 12.77
N PRO A 20 17.79 16.61 12.51
CA PRO A 20 17.68 15.37 11.79
C PRO A 20 16.96 14.31 12.64
N VAL A 21 15.73 13.96 12.24
CA VAL A 21 14.89 12.96 12.89
C VAL A 21 14.54 11.85 11.90
N VAL A 22 14.65 10.62 12.34
CA VAL A 22 14.22 9.42 11.60
C VAL A 22 13.13 8.72 12.40
N VAL A 23 12.05 8.40 11.74
CA VAL A 23 10.93 7.64 12.33
C VAL A 23 11.01 6.21 11.87
N GLY A 24 11.02 5.26 12.79
CA GLY A 24 11.07 3.83 12.45
C GLY A 24 11.46 2.93 13.60
N GLY A 25 11.62 1.64 13.29
CA GLY A 25 11.98 0.64 14.29
C GLY A 25 10.79 0.21 15.17
N ARG A 26 11.03 -0.86 15.93
CA ARG A 26 10.08 -1.38 16.93
C ARG A 26 10.51 -0.87 18.32
N ARG A 27 10.18 0.36 18.66
CA ARG A 27 10.34 0.85 20.04
C ARG A 27 8.99 1.13 20.65
N PRO A 28 8.77 0.83 21.94
CA PRO A 28 7.43 0.87 22.55
C PRO A 28 6.89 2.29 22.73
N ALA A 29 7.73 3.30 22.93
CA ALA A 29 7.30 4.69 23.10
C ALA A 29 8.43 5.68 22.86
N ALA A 30 8.10 6.96 22.62
CA ALA A 30 9.04 8.07 22.75
C ALA A 30 9.50 8.20 24.21
N PRO A 31 10.70 8.73 24.47
CA PRO A 31 11.17 8.94 25.85
C PRO A 31 10.23 9.87 26.63
N ALA A 32 10.14 9.65 27.94
CA ALA A 32 9.38 10.54 28.82
C ALA A 32 9.94 11.97 28.78
N PRO A 33 9.14 13.00 29.06
CA PRO A 33 9.61 14.38 29.12
C PRO A 33 10.85 14.52 30.00
N GLY A 34 11.88 15.18 29.46
CA GLY A 34 13.17 15.38 30.15
C GLY A 34 14.20 14.24 29.96
N GLN A 35 13.85 13.13 29.33
CA GLN A 35 14.81 12.11 28.96
C GLN A 35 15.42 12.38 27.56
N PRO A 36 16.71 12.05 27.35
CA PRO A 36 17.34 12.23 26.06
C PRO A 36 16.71 11.32 25.00
N TYR A 37 16.53 11.86 23.81
CA TYR A 37 16.05 11.08 22.67
C TYR A 37 17.10 10.05 22.23
N PRO A 38 16.69 8.81 21.93
CA PRO A 38 17.60 7.80 21.38
C PRO A 38 18.12 8.25 20.02
N LYS A 39 19.40 7.94 19.75
CA LYS A 39 20.06 8.28 18.51
C LYS A 39 20.21 7.05 17.61
N LEU A 40 20.32 7.28 16.30
CA LEU A 40 20.49 6.20 15.33
C LEU A 40 21.73 5.34 15.61
N LYS A 41 22.84 5.93 16.07
CA LYS A 41 24.08 5.20 16.41
C LYS A 41 23.85 4.11 17.48
N ASP A 42 22.86 4.28 18.35
CA ASP A 42 22.54 3.34 19.42
C ASP A 42 21.56 2.25 18.99
N TYR A 43 21.13 2.28 17.72
CA TYR A 43 20.16 1.33 17.19
C TYR A 43 20.85 0.02 16.79
N ALA A 44 20.28 -1.09 17.25
CA ALA A 44 20.60 -2.44 16.77
C ALA A 44 19.31 -3.16 16.36
N GLY A 45 19.29 -3.75 15.16
CA GLY A 45 18.12 -4.50 14.69
C GLY A 45 17.89 -4.44 13.19
N ARG A 46 16.75 -5.00 12.77
CA ARG A 46 16.36 -5.17 11.35
C ARG A 46 15.27 -4.20 10.90
N GLY A 47 15.01 -3.16 11.69
CA GLY A 47 14.02 -2.14 11.36
C GLY A 47 14.42 -1.29 10.16
N VAL A 48 13.43 -0.63 9.58
CA VAL A 48 13.61 0.31 8.48
C VAL A 48 13.11 1.70 8.88
N ALA A 49 13.65 2.74 8.25
CA ALA A 49 13.11 4.08 8.34
C ALA A 49 11.75 4.11 7.64
N THR A 50 10.70 4.42 8.40
CA THR A 50 9.38 4.67 7.83
C THR A 50 9.38 6.00 7.07
N THR A 51 10.04 7.01 7.67
CA THR A 51 10.30 8.32 7.06
C THR A 51 11.48 9.01 7.76
N ALA A 52 11.83 10.19 7.25
CA ALA A 52 12.86 11.07 7.83
C ALA A 52 12.51 12.53 7.55
N THR A 53 12.90 13.44 8.43
CA THR A 53 12.85 14.89 8.21
C THR A 53 13.75 15.29 7.05
N TYR A 54 13.55 16.47 6.48
CA TYR A 54 14.40 16.97 5.39
C TYR A 54 15.86 17.13 5.83
N GLU A 55 16.09 17.49 7.08
CA GLU A 55 17.41 17.56 7.69
C GLU A 55 18.12 16.19 7.70
N ALA A 56 17.39 15.13 8.05
CA ALA A 56 17.95 13.77 7.98
C ALA A 56 18.13 13.28 6.53
N ARG A 57 17.24 13.69 5.61
CA ARG A 57 17.37 13.38 4.17
C ARG A 57 18.60 14.03 3.55
N ALA A 58 19.06 15.18 4.05
CA ALA A 58 20.30 15.83 3.61
C ALA A 58 21.53 14.96 3.83
N PHE A 59 21.51 14.03 4.82
CA PHE A 59 22.55 13.01 5.02
C PHE A 59 22.36 11.76 4.14
N GLY A 60 21.37 11.73 3.25
CA GLY A 60 21.05 10.59 2.38
C GLY A 60 20.12 9.55 3.00
N VAL A 61 19.53 9.82 4.17
CA VAL A 61 18.53 8.93 4.78
C VAL A 61 17.21 9.06 4.06
N HIS A 62 16.56 7.94 3.72
CA HIS A 62 15.27 7.92 3.01
C HIS A 62 14.34 6.81 3.51
N SER A 63 13.05 6.92 3.22
CA SER A 63 12.04 5.90 3.55
C SER A 63 12.40 4.53 2.96
N GLY A 64 12.20 3.47 3.74
CA GLY A 64 12.55 2.10 3.37
C GLY A 64 14.03 1.72 3.58
N MET A 65 14.89 2.68 3.93
CA MET A 65 16.29 2.38 4.27
C MET A 65 16.38 1.61 5.58
N GLY A 66 17.22 0.57 5.65
CA GLY A 66 17.53 -0.12 6.92
C GLY A 66 18.13 0.84 7.95
N LEU A 67 17.63 0.81 9.19
CA LEU A 67 18.09 1.75 10.25
C LEU A 67 19.57 1.64 10.56
N MET A 68 20.19 0.46 10.45
CA MET A 68 21.64 0.29 10.57
C MET A 68 22.41 1.07 9.49
N LYS A 69 21.88 1.10 8.24
CA LYS A 69 22.47 1.89 7.16
C LYS A 69 22.24 3.38 7.38
N ALA A 70 21.03 3.76 7.84
CA ALA A 70 20.73 5.15 8.21
C ALA A 70 21.65 5.65 9.35
N ALA A 71 21.94 4.78 10.34
CA ALA A 71 22.87 5.08 11.43
C ALA A 71 24.31 5.36 10.95
N ALA A 72 24.76 4.67 9.91
CA ALA A 72 26.07 4.95 9.30
C ALA A 72 26.13 6.31 8.57
N LEU A 73 24.99 6.78 8.03
CA LEU A 73 24.89 8.05 7.32
C LEU A 73 24.66 9.24 8.27
N ALA A 74 23.82 9.06 9.29
CA ALA A 74 23.40 10.10 10.23
C ALA A 74 23.40 9.56 11.66
N PRO A 75 24.56 9.26 12.27
CA PRO A 75 24.65 8.60 13.57
C PRO A 75 24.01 9.40 14.71
N GLU A 76 24.06 10.72 14.65
CA GLU A 76 23.51 11.63 15.64
C GLU A 76 22.02 11.96 15.43
N ALA A 77 21.41 11.52 14.33
CA ALA A 77 20.00 11.73 14.10
C ALA A 77 19.16 11.04 15.19
N ILE A 78 18.09 11.72 15.58
CA ILE A 78 17.15 11.24 16.58
C ILE A 78 16.28 10.13 15.96
N LEU A 79 16.05 9.05 16.71
CA LEU A 79 15.19 7.95 16.30
C LEU A 79 13.90 7.97 17.12
N LEU A 80 12.76 8.19 16.44
CA LEU A 80 11.43 8.11 17.03
C LEU A 80 10.70 6.83 16.58
N PRO A 81 9.86 6.24 17.43
CA PRO A 81 8.93 5.19 17.03
C PRO A 81 7.85 5.74 16.09
N ALA A 82 7.21 4.87 15.31
CA ALA A 82 6.12 5.26 14.42
C ALA A 82 4.76 5.18 15.13
N HIS A 83 3.96 6.24 15.02
CA HIS A 83 2.63 6.43 15.62
C HIS A 83 1.51 6.33 14.57
N PHE A 84 1.27 5.14 14.02
CA PHE A 84 0.34 4.96 12.89
C PHE A 84 -1.10 5.43 13.15
N GLU A 85 -1.57 5.40 14.39
CA GLU A 85 -2.90 5.91 14.75
C GLU A 85 -2.99 7.44 14.61
N ALA A 86 -1.95 8.17 15.05
CA ALA A 86 -1.84 9.61 14.85
C ALA A 86 -1.79 9.95 13.35
N TYR A 87 -1.01 9.22 12.56
CA TYR A 87 -0.95 9.42 11.12
C TYR A 87 -2.29 9.20 10.44
N ALA A 88 -3.02 8.13 10.81
CA ALA A 88 -4.35 7.87 10.28
C ALA A 88 -5.37 8.96 10.66
N ARG A 89 -5.29 9.52 11.87
CA ARG A 89 -6.12 10.64 12.33
C ARG A 89 -5.86 11.90 11.50
N VAL A 90 -4.60 12.29 11.37
CA VAL A 90 -4.20 13.49 10.61
C VAL A 90 -4.50 13.32 9.11
N SER A 91 -4.32 12.10 8.57
CA SER A 91 -4.70 11.77 7.18
C SER A 91 -6.18 12.01 6.91
N ARG A 92 -7.06 11.57 7.81
CA ARG A 92 -8.50 11.84 7.68
C ARG A 92 -8.82 13.33 7.76
N ALA A 93 -8.15 14.06 8.66
CA ALA A 93 -8.37 15.49 8.83
C ALA A 93 -8.01 16.29 7.57
N PHE A 94 -6.83 16.05 6.97
CA PHE A 94 -6.46 16.80 5.77
C PHE A 94 -7.36 16.46 4.57
N LYS A 95 -7.75 15.17 4.42
CA LYS A 95 -8.64 14.75 3.33
C LYS A 95 -10.03 15.37 3.46
N ALA A 96 -10.56 15.46 4.68
CA ALA A 96 -11.82 16.12 4.96
C ALA A 96 -11.76 17.62 4.62
N ALA A 97 -10.69 18.32 5.07
CA ALA A 97 -10.50 19.73 4.78
C ALA A 97 -10.34 20.03 3.28
N VAL A 98 -9.66 19.14 2.55
CA VAL A 98 -9.56 19.26 1.09
C VAL A 98 -10.92 19.04 0.42
N ALA A 99 -11.72 18.07 0.89
CA ALA A 99 -13.04 17.78 0.34
C ALA A 99 -14.04 18.94 0.46
N GLU A 100 -13.89 19.80 1.47
CA GLU A 100 -14.69 21.03 1.61
C GLU A 100 -14.38 22.07 0.51
N VAL A 101 -13.15 22.08 0.00
CA VAL A 101 -12.73 22.98 -1.08
C VAL A 101 -12.99 22.37 -2.46
N ALA A 102 -12.71 21.08 -2.61
CA ALA A 102 -12.82 20.33 -3.87
C ALA A 102 -13.25 18.90 -3.56
N PRO A 103 -14.52 18.52 -3.81
CA PRO A 103 -15.09 17.26 -3.32
C PRO A 103 -14.66 16.01 -4.12
N VAL A 104 -14.16 16.18 -5.35
CA VAL A 104 -13.78 15.06 -6.23
C VAL A 104 -12.34 14.65 -5.96
N ILE A 105 -12.17 13.63 -5.10
CA ILE A 105 -10.86 13.19 -4.61
C ILE A 105 -10.65 11.68 -4.90
N GLU A 106 -9.48 11.35 -5.45
CA GLU A 106 -8.95 9.98 -5.45
C GLU A 106 -7.98 9.81 -4.26
N ASP A 107 -8.30 8.92 -3.35
CA ASP A 107 -7.40 8.54 -2.24
C ASP A 107 -6.30 7.61 -2.75
N ARG A 108 -5.03 8.06 -2.67
CA ARG A 108 -3.85 7.29 -3.11
C ARG A 108 -3.09 6.63 -1.99
N GLY A 109 -3.25 7.12 -0.79
CA GLY A 109 -2.54 6.64 0.38
C GLY A 109 -2.76 7.51 1.60
N ILE A 110 -1.98 7.27 2.64
CA ILE A 110 -2.17 7.96 3.91
C ILE A 110 -1.85 9.47 3.85
N ASP A 111 -1.01 9.89 2.90
CA ASP A 111 -0.50 11.26 2.78
C ASP A 111 -0.62 11.84 1.37
N GLU A 112 -1.31 11.14 0.47
CA GLU A 112 -1.37 11.49 -0.94
C GLU A 112 -2.77 11.31 -1.52
N ILE A 113 -3.22 12.33 -2.27
CA ILE A 113 -4.51 12.34 -2.98
C ILE A 113 -4.33 12.98 -4.35
N TYR A 114 -5.20 12.63 -5.31
CA TYR A 114 -5.47 13.45 -6.48
C TYR A 114 -6.82 14.14 -6.31
N ILE A 115 -6.91 15.33 -6.87
CA ILE A 115 -8.09 16.20 -6.79
C ILE A 115 -8.45 16.62 -8.21
N ASP A 116 -9.71 16.51 -8.59
CA ASP A 116 -10.21 17.13 -9.81
C ASP A 116 -10.65 18.56 -9.51
N LEU A 117 -10.00 19.51 -10.15
CA LEU A 117 -10.28 20.95 -10.01
C LEU A 117 -11.04 21.53 -11.21
N THR A 118 -11.42 20.71 -12.20
CA THR A 118 -12.00 21.15 -13.47
C THR A 118 -13.25 22.02 -13.26
N GLU A 119 -14.14 21.60 -12.37
CA GLU A 119 -15.40 22.28 -12.08
C GLU A 119 -15.32 23.19 -10.84
N VAL A 120 -14.14 23.32 -10.21
CA VAL A 120 -13.98 24.13 -9.01
C VAL A 120 -13.71 25.60 -9.40
N PRO A 121 -14.55 26.57 -9.01
CA PRO A 121 -14.36 27.95 -9.40
C PRO A 121 -13.09 28.58 -8.83
N GLY A 122 -12.34 29.28 -9.66
CA GLY A 122 -11.15 30.03 -9.27
C GLY A 122 -9.94 29.75 -10.15
N GLY A 123 -8.91 30.57 -10.06
CA GLY A 123 -7.64 30.35 -10.75
C GLY A 123 -6.84 29.23 -10.10
N SER A 124 -6.06 28.50 -10.88
CA SER A 124 -5.26 27.35 -10.39
C SER A 124 -4.38 27.70 -9.19
N ARG A 125 -3.76 28.87 -9.18
CA ARG A 125 -2.89 29.34 -8.09
C ARG A 125 -3.69 29.64 -6.81
N ASP A 126 -4.84 30.30 -6.93
CA ASP A 126 -5.71 30.63 -5.81
C ASP A 126 -6.29 29.36 -5.20
N LEU A 127 -6.71 28.40 -6.03
CA LEU A 127 -7.18 27.09 -5.56
C LEU A 127 -6.07 26.33 -4.81
N ALA A 128 -4.84 26.32 -5.32
CA ALA A 128 -3.72 25.71 -4.61
C ALA A 128 -3.49 26.34 -3.25
N LEU A 129 -3.53 27.68 -3.14
CA LEU A 129 -3.34 28.40 -1.88
C LEU A 129 -4.49 28.11 -0.90
N ARG A 130 -5.73 28.09 -1.36
CA ARG A 130 -6.90 27.70 -0.54
C ARG A 130 -6.78 26.28 0.00
N LEU A 131 -6.40 25.33 -0.83
CA LEU A 131 -6.17 23.92 -0.43
C LEU A 131 -5.04 23.81 0.61
N LYS A 132 -3.92 24.49 0.39
CA LYS A 132 -2.79 24.52 1.34
C LYS A 132 -3.22 25.11 2.69
N GLU A 133 -3.97 26.19 2.67
CA GLU A 133 -4.44 26.85 3.90
C GLU A 133 -5.45 25.95 4.64
N ALA A 134 -6.39 25.31 3.94
CA ALA A 134 -7.31 24.35 4.53
C ALA A 134 -6.58 23.19 5.22
N VAL A 135 -5.56 22.61 4.54
CA VAL A 135 -4.72 21.57 5.13
C VAL A 135 -3.98 22.08 6.36
N ARG A 136 -3.38 23.28 6.29
CA ARG A 136 -2.62 23.86 7.40
C ARG A 136 -3.51 24.12 8.62
N GLN A 137 -4.71 24.67 8.41
CA GLN A 137 -5.67 24.94 9.50
C GLN A 137 -6.15 23.64 10.16
N ALA A 138 -6.44 22.61 9.35
CA ALA A 138 -6.96 21.35 9.87
C ALA A 138 -5.89 20.46 10.56
N THR A 139 -4.62 20.62 10.20
CA THR A 139 -3.57 19.67 10.63
C THR A 139 -2.32 20.32 11.23
N GLY A 140 -2.10 21.61 11.03
CA GLY A 140 -0.83 22.28 11.36
C GLY A 140 0.34 21.91 10.43
N LEU A 141 0.11 21.10 9.38
CA LEU A 141 1.14 20.60 8.48
C LEU A 141 1.15 21.35 7.15
N THR A 142 2.28 21.21 6.42
CA THR A 142 2.40 21.70 5.04
C THR A 142 2.17 20.59 4.03
N CYS A 143 1.79 21.01 2.82
CA CYS A 143 1.72 20.12 1.67
C CYS A 143 2.29 20.82 0.43
N SER A 144 2.74 20.02 -0.53
CA SER A 144 3.17 20.48 -1.85
C SER A 144 2.17 20.02 -2.91
N ILE A 145 1.77 20.93 -3.79
CA ILE A 145 0.70 20.72 -4.77
C ILE A 145 1.25 20.90 -6.19
N GLY A 146 0.96 19.90 -7.04
CA GLY A 146 1.16 20.00 -8.48
C GLY A 146 -0.19 20.13 -9.17
N ILE A 147 -0.43 21.20 -9.93
CA ILE A 147 -1.61 21.39 -10.78
C ILE A 147 -1.22 21.25 -12.22
N THR A 148 -1.81 20.27 -12.89
CA THR A 148 -1.44 19.88 -14.27
C THR A 148 -2.63 19.21 -14.95
N PRO A 149 -2.59 19.01 -16.28
CA PRO A 149 -3.68 18.38 -17.02
C PRO A 149 -3.99 16.91 -16.67
N ASN A 150 -3.08 16.18 -16.01
CA ASN A 150 -3.27 14.76 -15.69
C ASN A 150 -2.55 14.32 -14.43
N LYS A 151 -2.87 13.10 -13.96
CA LYS A 151 -2.35 12.54 -12.69
C LYS A 151 -0.83 12.29 -12.70
N LEU A 152 -0.28 11.85 -13.83
CA LEU A 152 1.15 11.56 -13.96
C LEU A 152 1.98 12.83 -13.78
N LEU A 153 1.64 13.88 -14.50
CA LEU A 153 2.30 15.18 -14.40
C LEU A 153 2.07 15.83 -13.03
N SER A 154 0.85 15.70 -12.46
CA SER A 154 0.53 16.24 -11.14
C SER A 154 1.38 15.63 -10.03
N LYS A 155 1.58 14.31 -10.05
CA LYS A 155 2.48 13.62 -9.12
C LYS A 155 3.92 14.11 -9.26
N LEU A 156 4.41 14.24 -10.49
CA LEU A 156 5.77 14.73 -10.75
C LEU A 156 5.91 16.19 -10.30
N ALA A 157 4.97 17.06 -10.69
CA ALA A 157 4.98 18.48 -10.34
C ALA A 157 4.95 18.71 -8.82
N SER A 158 4.21 17.89 -8.07
CA SER A 158 4.15 18.01 -6.61
C SER A 158 5.49 17.76 -5.90
N GLU A 159 6.48 17.15 -6.57
CA GLU A 159 7.81 16.90 -6.02
C GLU A 159 8.83 18.01 -6.34
N LEU A 160 8.59 18.84 -7.39
CA LEU A 160 9.58 19.77 -7.93
C LEU A 160 9.96 20.90 -6.96
N GLU A 161 9.00 21.34 -6.17
CA GLU A 161 9.18 22.49 -5.27
C GLU A 161 8.93 22.11 -3.79
N LYS A 162 9.16 20.84 -3.42
CA LYS A 162 9.10 20.40 -2.02
C LYS A 162 10.23 21.01 -1.18
N PRO A 163 9.96 21.35 0.09
CA PRO A 163 8.67 21.32 0.79
C PRO A 163 7.82 22.57 0.55
N ASN A 164 6.53 22.49 0.83
CA ASN A 164 5.57 23.60 0.86
C ASN A 164 5.40 24.34 -0.48
N GLY A 165 5.71 23.67 -1.61
CA GLY A 165 5.67 24.24 -2.96
C GLY A 165 4.29 24.22 -3.61
N VAL A 166 4.17 25.01 -4.68
CA VAL A 166 3.05 25.00 -5.64
C VAL A 166 3.60 25.05 -7.04
N THR A 167 3.53 23.94 -7.76
CA THR A 167 3.99 23.84 -9.14
C THR A 167 2.79 23.71 -10.08
N ILE A 168 2.64 24.66 -11.01
CA ILE A 168 1.60 24.64 -12.04
C ILE A 168 2.30 24.40 -13.39
N LEU A 169 1.85 23.40 -14.15
CA LEU A 169 2.38 23.06 -15.46
C LEU A 169 1.26 22.87 -16.47
N CYS A 170 1.45 23.36 -17.67
CA CYS A 170 0.67 23.01 -18.86
C CYS A 170 1.47 22.05 -19.75
N LEU A 171 0.87 21.59 -20.86
CA LEU A 171 1.53 20.67 -21.77
C LEU A 171 2.76 21.30 -22.46
N ASP A 172 2.73 22.61 -22.72
CA ASP A 172 3.83 23.34 -23.34
C ASP A 172 5.07 23.45 -22.42
N ASP A 173 4.92 23.24 -21.12
CA ASP A 173 6.04 23.21 -20.18
C ASP A 173 6.84 21.91 -20.21
N ILE A 174 6.31 20.86 -20.84
CA ILE A 174 6.94 19.52 -20.84
C ILE A 174 8.36 19.55 -21.39
N PRO A 175 8.65 20.14 -22.56
CA PRO A 175 10.00 20.13 -23.12
C PRO A 175 11.01 20.88 -22.26
N THR A 176 10.59 21.93 -21.56
CA THR A 176 11.49 22.83 -20.82
C THR A 176 11.63 22.46 -19.36
N ARG A 177 10.58 21.97 -18.71
CA ARG A 177 10.56 21.70 -17.26
C ARG A 177 10.56 20.21 -16.91
N ILE A 178 10.06 19.33 -17.77
CA ILE A 178 9.92 17.89 -17.50
C ILE A 178 11.02 17.09 -18.19
N TRP A 179 11.25 17.31 -19.48
CA TRP A 179 12.24 16.54 -20.24
C TRP A 179 13.68 16.62 -19.70
N PRO A 180 14.17 17.71 -19.09
CA PRO A 180 15.50 17.73 -18.46
C PRO A 180 15.64 16.84 -17.23
N LEU A 181 14.53 16.40 -16.63
CA LEU A 181 14.55 15.59 -15.42
C LEU A 181 15.02 14.16 -15.70
N PRO A 182 15.64 13.48 -14.72
CA PRO A 182 16.03 12.08 -14.87
C PRO A 182 14.79 11.18 -15.03
N CYS A 183 14.90 10.10 -15.82
CA CYS A 183 13.78 9.17 -16.07
C CYS A 183 13.08 8.68 -14.78
N ARG A 184 13.84 8.47 -13.69
CA ARG A 184 13.33 8.03 -12.41
C ARG A 184 12.38 9.03 -11.72
N ALA A 185 12.31 10.28 -12.20
CA ALA A 185 11.35 11.27 -11.70
C ALA A 185 9.90 10.89 -12.08
N ILE A 186 9.71 10.12 -13.15
CA ILE A 186 8.38 9.58 -13.50
C ILE A 186 7.98 8.51 -12.46
N ASN A 187 6.87 8.75 -11.77
CA ASN A 187 6.28 7.77 -10.86
C ASN A 187 5.87 6.50 -11.64
N GLY A 188 6.49 5.37 -11.31
CA GLY A 188 6.37 4.10 -12.04
C GLY A 188 7.69 3.62 -12.65
N ILE A 189 8.71 4.47 -12.76
CA ILE A 189 10.07 4.09 -13.11
C ILE A 189 10.87 3.84 -11.83
N GLY A 190 10.89 2.58 -11.39
CA GLY A 190 11.63 2.16 -10.20
C GLY A 190 13.13 1.97 -10.48
N PRO A 191 13.97 1.71 -9.44
CA PRO A 191 15.42 1.61 -9.58
C PRO A 191 15.90 0.62 -10.65
N LYS A 192 15.22 -0.54 -10.79
CA LYS A 192 15.59 -1.54 -11.81
C LYS A 192 15.33 -1.06 -13.24
N ALA A 193 14.19 -0.39 -13.45
CA ALA A 193 13.86 0.16 -14.76
C ALA A 193 14.77 1.36 -15.10
N ALA A 194 15.05 2.22 -14.12
CA ALA A 194 15.99 3.33 -14.29
C ALA A 194 17.40 2.83 -14.68
N ALA A 195 17.95 1.87 -13.94
CA ALA A 195 19.25 1.28 -14.27
C ALA A 195 19.28 0.62 -15.67
N LYS A 196 18.16 0.00 -16.09
CA LYS A 196 18.05 -0.57 -17.44
C LYS A 196 18.01 0.53 -18.52
N LEU A 197 17.29 1.63 -18.29
CA LEU A 197 17.26 2.80 -19.18
C LEU A 197 18.65 3.45 -19.28
N GLU A 198 19.32 3.65 -18.14
CA GLU A 198 20.70 4.18 -18.08
C GLU A 198 21.68 3.28 -18.87
N GLY A 199 21.52 1.97 -18.81
CA GLY A 199 22.29 1.02 -19.63
C GLY A 199 22.08 1.16 -21.14
N PHE A 200 20.99 1.78 -21.55
CA PHE A 200 20.68 2.17 -22.93
C PHE A 200 20.98 3.66 -23.22
N HIS A 201 21.69 4.34 -22.33
CA HIS A 201 22.00 5.78 -22.42
C HIS A 201 20.77 6.69 -22.43
N LEU A 202 19.66 6.25 -21.85
CA LEU A 202 18.46 7.04 -21.62
C LEU A 202 18.44 7.55 -20.17
N HIS A 203 18.97 8.74 -19.95
CA HIS A 203 19.12 9.33 -18.62
C HIS A 203 17.99 10.27 -18.28
N THR A 204 17.49 11.01 -19.26
CA THR A 204 16.47 12.03 -19.10
C THR A 204 15.12 11.60 -19.67
N ILE A 205 14.06 12.24 -19.19
CA ILE A 205 12.71 12.05 -19.72
C ILE A 205 12.65 12.44 -21.20
N GLY A 206 13.38 13.50 -21.61
CA GLY A 206 13.43 13.94 -23.00
C GLY A 206 14.12 12.95 -23.94
N GLU A 207 15.17 12.26 -23.49
CA GLU A 207 15.79 11.17 -24.25
C GLU A 207 14.83 9.98 -24.38
N LEU A 208 14.14 9.63 -23.30
CA LEU A 208 13.11 8.58 -23.32
C LEU A 208 11.94 8.95 -24.24
N ALA A 209 11.50 10.21 -24.25
CA ALA A 209 10.43 10.70 -25.13
C ALA A 209 10.77 10.62 -26.62
N LYS A 210 12.06 10.68 -26.98
CA LYS A 210 12.57 10.58 -28.34
C LYS A 210 12.90 9.15 -28.77
N ALA A 211 12.88 8.19 -27.84
CA ALA A 211 13.16 6.80 -28.13
C ALA A 211 12.03 6.17 -28.98
N ASP A 212 12.41 5.26 -29.89
CA ASP A 212 11.45 4.55 -30.72
C ASP A 212 10.49 3.70 -29.85
N PRO A 213 9.16 3.88 -30.00
CA PRO A 213 8.19 3.16 -29.18
C PRO A 213 8.21 1.64 -29.41
N THR A 214 8.51 1.19 -30.64
CA THR A 214 8.60 -0.24 -30.95
C THR A 214 9.79 -0.87 -30.23
N TRP A 215 10.93 -0.19 -30.28
CA TRP A 215 12.12 -0.62 -29.53
C TRP A 215 11.88 -0.64 -28.02
N LEU A 216 11.20 0.35 -27.45
CA LEU A 216 10.84 0.34 -26.02
C LEU A 216 9.96 -0.87 -25.66
N VAL A 217 9.02 -1.24 -26.53
CA VAL A 217 8.18 -2.43 -26.36
C VAL A 217 9.02 -3.71 -26.41
N GLU A 218 9.97 -3.81 -27.30
CA GLU A 218 10.90 -4.97 -27.39
C GLU A 218 11.75 -5.11 -26.13
N GLN A 219 12.27 -3.99 -25.61
CA GLN A 219 13.16 -4.01 -24.44
C GLN A 219 12.44 -4.18 -23.12
N PHE A 220 11.26 -3.62 -22.94
CA PHE A 220 10.56 -3.53 -21.65
C PHE A 220 9.25 -4.34 -21.59
N GLY A 221 8.88 -4.98 -22.70
CA GLY A 221 7.63 -5.71 -22.87
C GLY A 221 6.46 -4.79 -23.27
N ARG A 222 5.43 -5.42 -23.85
CA ARG A 222 4.34 -4.70 -24.54
C ARG A 222 3.68 -3.59 -23.71
N SER A 223 3.26 -3.92 -22.51
CA SER A 223 2.52 -2.94 -21.68
C SER A 223 3.41 -1.87 -21.08
N TYR A 224 4.59 -2.26 -20.56
CA TYR A 224 5.45 -1.31 -19.86
C TYR A 224 6.24 -0.44 -20.83
N GLY A 225 6.71 -0.98 -21.98
CA GLY A 225 7.38 -0.21 -23.01
C GLY A 225 6.48 0.84 -23.65
N ALA A 226 5.25 0.47 -24.00
CA ALA A 226 4.26 1.42 -24.50
C ALA A 226 3.95 2.53 -23.47
N TRP A 227 3.78 2.15 -22.19
CA TRP A 227 3.56 3.11 -21.12
C TRP A 227 4.76 4.05 -20.90
N LEU A 228 6.00 3.58 -21.00
CA LEU A 228 7.20 4.42 -20.89
C LEU A 228 7.20 5.54 -21.93
N HIS A 229 6.85 5.23 -23.17
CA HIS A 229 6.77 6.23 -24.25
C HIS A 229 5.70 7.28 -23.96
N GLU A 230 4.47 6.85 -23.64
CA GLU A 230 3.37 7.77 -23.33
C GLU A 230 3.67 8.63 -22.10
N ALA A 231 4.23 8.03 -21.04
CA ALA A 231 4.59 8.73 -19.82
C ALA A 231 5.68 9.81 -20.07
N ALA A 232 6.67 9.51 -20.91
CA ALA A 232 7.72 10.48 -21.28
C ALA A 232 7.19 11.64 -22.12
N GLN A 233 6.12 11.43 -22.89
CA GLN A 233 5.38 12.47 -23.60
C GLN A 233 4.43 13.26 -22.70
N GLY A 234 4.33 12.91 -21.41
CA GLY A 234 3.41 13.53 -20.45
C GLY A 234 1.94 13.14 -20.63
N ARG A 235 1.65 12.04 -21.34
CA ARG A 235 0.30 11.57 -21.61
C ARG A 235 -0.17 10.58 -20.54
N ASP A 236 -1.33 10.84 -19.97
CA ASP A 236 -1.98 9.97 -18.98
C ASP A 236 -3.49 10.26 -18.93
N ASP A 237 -4.27 9.44 -19.61
CA ASP A 237 -5.72 9.61 -19.74
C ASP A 237 -6.51 8.89 -18.64
N ARG A 238 -5.85 8.39 -17.59
CA ARG A 238 -6.52 7.68 -16.49
C ARG A 238 -7.42 8.63 -15.69
N PRO A 239 -8.73 8.36 -15.60
CA PRO A 239 -9.63 9.15 -14.76
C PRO A 239 -9.29 8.98 -13.27
N LEU A 240 -9.87 9.83 -12.41
CA LEU A 240 -9.83 9.64 -10.97
C LEU A 240 -10.62 8.40 -10.56
N THR A 241 -10.05 7.61 -9.68
CA THR A 241 -10.69 6.43 -9.10
C THR A 241 -11.24 6.81 -7.73
N LEU A 242 -12.55 7.06 -7.64
CA LEU A 242 -13.21 7.58 -6.43
C LEU A 242 -13.42 6.52 -5.34
N SER A 243 -13.42 5.24 -5.71
CA SER A 243 -13.55 4.13 -4.76
C SER A 243 -12.55 3.03 -5.10
N ARG A 244 -11.98 2.41 -4.07
CA ARG A 244 -11.07 1.28 -4.23
C ARG A 244 -11.44 0.16 -3.28
N GLU A 245 -11.64 -1.01 -3.86
CA GLU A 245 -11.70 -2.26 -3.10
C GLU A 245 -10.30 -2.85 -2.98
N PRO A 246 -9.89 -3.34 -1.81
CA PRO A 246 -8.60 -3.98 -1.66
C PRO A 246 -8.54 -5.28 -2.48
N LYS A 247 -7.48 -5.47 -3.26
CA LYS A 247 -7.26 -6.73 -4.00
C LYS A 247 -6.81 -7.87 -3.10
N SER A 248 -6.17 -7.55 -1.98
CA SER A 248 -5.70 -8.51 -0.97
C SER A 248 -5.47 -7.82 0.37
N ILE A 249 -5.51 -8.60 1.44
CA ILE A 249 -5.13 -8.19 2.80
C ILE A 249 -4.03 -9.16 3.24
N SER A 250 -2.97 -8.67 3.87
CA SER A 250 -1.85 -9.51 4.30
C SER A 250 -1.26 -9.07 5.63
N ARG A 251 -0.66 -10.03 6.33
CA ARG A 251 0.13 -9.82 7.53
C ARG A 251 1.46 -10.54 7.38
N GLU A 252 2.55 -9.84 7.66
CA GLU A 252 3.89 -10.43 7.61
C GLU A 252 4.76 -9.88 8.73
N THR A 253 5.78 -10.66 9.13
CA THR A 253 6.76 -10.23 10.12
C THR A 253 8.16 -10.66 9.71
N THR A 254 9.12 -9.75 9.86
CA THR A 254 10.56 -10.06 9.78
C THR A 254 11.02 -10.42 11.20
N PHE A 255 11.73 -11.53 11.32
CA PHE A 255 12.22 -12.01 12.62
C PHE A 255 13.46 -11.22 13.07
N GLU A 256 13.67 -11.14 14.37
CA GLU A 256 14.87 -10.49 14.94
C GLU A 256 16.16 -11.26 14.58
N ARG A 257 16.09 -12.59 14.54
CA ARG A 257 17.12 -13.47 13.98
C ARG A 257 16.55 -14.40 12.94
N ASP A 258 17.38 -14.96 12.07
CA ASP A 258 16.90 -15.96 11.10
C ASP A 258 16.58 -17.27 11.82
N LEU A 259 15.38 -17.81 11.58
CA LEU A 259 14.85 -19.00 12.24
C LEU A 259 15.11 -20.26 11.39
N HIS A 260 15.57 -21.31 12.04
CA HIS A 260 15.79 -22.60 11.39
C HIS A 260 14.48 -23.39 11.34
N PRO A 261 14.03 -23.88 10.16
CA PRO A 261 12.72 -24.52 10.01
C PRO A 261 12.45 -25.71 10.94
N LYS A 262 13.48 -26.49 11.25
CA LYS A 262 13.35 -27.66 12.15
C LYS A 262 13.58 -27.28 13.61
N LEU A 263 14.67 -26.55 13.92
CA LEU A 263 15.06 -26.22 15.29
C LEU A 263 14.13 -25.19 15.94
N ASP A 264 13.62 -24.22 15.15
CA ASP A 264 12.72 -23.15 15.63
C ASP A 264 11.26 -23.41 15.25
N ARG A 265 10.86 -24.69 15.07
CA ARG A 265 9.53 -25.09 14.58
C ARG A 265 8.39 -24.54 15.45
N GLU A 266 8.54 -24.54 16.76
CA GLU A 266 7.53 -24.03 17.68
C GLU A 266 7.37 -22.52 17.56
N ALA A 267 8.49 -21.77 17.46
CA ALA A 267 8.46 -20.33 17.27
C ALA A 267 7.78 -19.97 15.94
N LEU A 268 8.14 -20.64 14.84
CA LEU A 268 7.51 -20.44 13.53
C LEU A 268 6.01 -20.78 13.55
N SER A 269 5.61 -21.85 14.28
CA SER A 269 4.20 -22.21 14.41
C SER A 269 3.40 -21.17 15.19
N ARG A 270 3.94 -20.60 16.28
CA ARG A 270 3.32 -19.50 17.04
C ARG A 270 3.19 -18.23 16.21
N ILE A 271 4.24 -17.88 15.45
CA ILE A 271 4.23 -16.71 14.56
C ILE A 271 3.17 -16.89 13.47
N LEU A 272 3.06 -18.07 12.85
CA LEU A 272 2.04 -18.32 11.85
C LEU A 272 0.64 -18.20 12.43
N LEU A 273 0.41 -18.72 13.64
CA LEU A 273 -0.87 -18.62 14.34
C LEU A 273 -1.25 -17.15 14.59
N ASP A 274 -0.36 -16.34 15.18
CA ASP A 274 -0.58 -14.91 15.40
C ASP A 274 -0.89 -14.15 14.09
N LEU A 275 -0.17 -14.45 13.00
CA LEU A 275 -0.43 -13.85 11.71
C LEU A 275 -1.82 -14.23 11.15
N CYS A 276 -2.26 -15.49 11.32
CA CYS A 276 -3.59 -15.93 10.91
C CYS A 276 -4.69 -15.26 11.73
N GLU A 277 -4.53 -15.14 13.04
CA GLU A 277 -5.47 -14.47 13.93
C GLU A 277 -5.64 -13.00 13.57
N ARG A 278 -4.53 -12.27 13.37
CA ARG A 278 -4.56 -10.87 12.96
C ARG A 278 -5.16 -10.68 11.56
N LEU A 279 -4.88 -11.59 10.65
CA LEU A 279 -5.47 -11.54 9.31
C LEU A 279 -6.97 -11.78 9.35
N ALA A 280 -7.44 -12.75 10.15
CA ALA A 280 -8.86 -13.00 10.38
C ALA A 280 -9.58 -11.79 10.97
N GLN A 281 -8.99 -11.15 11.99
CA GLN A 281 -9.52 -9.90 12.55
C GLN A 281 -9.63 -8.78 11.52
N ASP A 282 -8.62 -8.64 10.64
CA ASP A 282 -8.65 -7.63 9.58
C ASP A 282 -9.73 -7.92 8.54
N LEU A 283 -9.93 -9.18 8.15
CA LEU A 283 -10.97 -9.60 7.23
C LEU A 283 -12.36 -9.30 7.81
N THR A 284 -12.62 -9.73 9.03
CA THR A 284 -13.90 -9.49 9.75
C THR A 284 -14.16 -7.99 9.91
N ARG A 285 -13.19 -7.22 10.42
CA ARG A 285 -13.34 -5.77 10.61
C ARG A 285 -13.66 -5.03 9.32
N LYS A 286 -13.15 -5.50 8.17
CA LYS A 286 -13.37 -4.89 6.86
C LYS A 286 -14.53 -5.50 6.09
N GLY A 287 -15.18 -6.55 6.61
CA GLY A 287 -16.32 -7.24 5.99
C GLY A 287 -15.95 -8.01 4.72
N TYR A 288 -14.78 -8.71 4.71
CA TYR A 288 -14.33 -9.50 3.57
C TYR A 288 -14.13 -10.97 3.93
N LEU A 289 -14.40 -11.82 2.95
CA LEU A 289 -14.01 -13.22 2.89
C LEU A 289 -12.96 -13.41 1.80
N ALA A 290 -12.10 -14.43 1.91
CA ALA A 290 -11.00 -14.69 0.98
C ALA A 290 -11.18 -16.01 0.25
N HIS A 291 -11.18 -15.98 -1.09
CA HIS A 291 -11.12 -17.16 -1.95
C HIS A 291 -9.70 -17.69 -2.18
N CYS A 292 -8.69 -16.94 -1.83
CA CYS A 292 -7.31 -17.33 -2.04
C CYS A 292 -6.49 -17.03 -0.79
N VAL A 293 -5.73 -18.01 -0.32
CA VAL A 293 -4.78 -17.85 0.79
C VAL A 293 -3.38 -18.13 0.30
N GLY A 294 -2.47 -17.21 0.55
CA GLY A 294 -1.08 -17.32 0.17
C GLY A 294 -0.13 -17.17 1.34
N ILE A 295 1.02 -17.83 1.25
CA ILE A 295 2.16 -17.60 2.14
C ILE A 295 3.27 -16.85 1.41
N LYS A 296 4.03 -16.08 2.18
CA LYS A 296 5.26 -15.43 1.74
C LYS A 296 6.38 -15.81 2.69
N LEU A 297 7.44 -16.36 2.15
CA LEU A 297 8.65 -16.69 2.88
C LEU A 297 9.81 -15.90 2.30
N ARG A 298 10.65 -15.34 3.16
CA ARG A 298 11.95 -14.81 2.76
C ARG A 298 13.02 -15.53 3.54
N PHE A 299 14.01 -16.04 2.81
CA PHE A 299 15.16 -16.74 3.39
C PHE A 299 16.25 -15.74 3.83
N ASP A 300 17.27 -16.26 4.49
CA ASP A 300 18.44 -15.51 4.97
C ASP A 300 19.27 -14.87 3.85
N ASP A 301 19.25 -15.47 2.65
CA ASP A 301 19.85 -14.92 1.42
C ASP A 301 18.95 -13.88 0.70
N PHE A 302 17.86 -13.43 1.33
CA PHE A 302 16.84 -12.52 0.79
C PHE A 302 16.02 -13.09 -0.38
N THR A 303 16.22 -14.33 -0.80
CA THR A 303 15.30 -14.98 -1.75
C THR A 303 13.90 -15.04 -1.18
N THR A 304 12.90 -14.68 -1.97
CA THR A 304 11.50 -14.68 -1.55
C THR A 304 10.71 -15.71 -2.36
N ILE A 305 9.93 -16.53 -1.66
CA ILE A 305 8.99 -17.48 -2.26
C ILE A 305 7.57 -17.12 -1.81
N THR A 306 6.63 -17.15 -2.74
CA THR A 306 5.19 -17.09 -2.49
C THR A 306 4.52 -18.35 -3.00
N ARG A 307 3.51 -18.84 -2.26
CA ARG A 307 2.65 -19.95 -2.69
C ARG A 307 1.22 -19.63 -2.32
N ASP A 308 0.37 -19.59 -3.32
CA ASP A 308 -1.05 -19.32 -3.16
C ASP A 308 -1.87 -20.61 -3.35
N GLN A 309 -3.01 -20.67 -2.70
CA GLN A 309 -4.02 -21.71 -2.81
C GLN A 309 -5.39 -21.07 -2.99
N THR A 310 -6.08 -21.42 -4.05
CA THR A 310 -7.48 -21.08 -4.26
C THR A 310 -8.36 -22.07 -3.49
N LEU A 311 -9.37 -21.56 -2.83
CA LEU A 311 -10.28 -22.32 -1.97
C LEU A 311 -11.64 -22.49 -2.67
N PRO A 312 -12.33 -23.63 -2.46
CA PRO A 312 -13.66 -23.85 -3.05
C PRO A 312 -14.72 -22.91 -2.46
N LEU A 313 -14.60 -22.56 -1.18
CA LEU A 313 -15.45 -21.62 -0.47
C LEU A 313 -14.58 -20.51 0.15
N PRO A 314 -15.09 -19.27 0.20
CA PRO A 314 -14.35 -18.17 0.82
C PRO A 314 -14.39 -18.30 2.34
N ILE A 315 -13.31 -17.91 3.00
CA ILE A 315 -13.09 -18.03 4.43
C ILE A 315 -12.63 -16.70 5.04
N ALA A 316 -12.84 -16.52 6.35
CA ALA A 316 -12.29 -15.40 7.10
C ALA A 316 -11.74 -15.82 8.47
N ASP A 317 -12.05 -17.01 8.97
CA ASP A 317 -11.63 -17.46 10.29
C ASP A 317 -10.18 -17.92 10.35
N ALA A 318 -9.56 -17.77 11.52
CA ALA A 318 -8.14 -18.04 11.73
C ALA A 318 -7.76 -19.52 11.54
N ALA A 319 -8.67 -20.45 11.86
CA ALA A 319 -8.40 -21.89 11.78
C ALA A 319 -8.29 -22.33 10.31
N SER A 320 -9.27 -21.92 9.48
CA SER A 320 -9.28 -22.19 8.03
C SER A 320 -8.12 -21.50 7.33
N LEU A 321 -7.79 -20.25 7.67
CA LEU A 321 -6.60 -19.55 7.14
C LEU A 321 -5.31 -20.30 7.47
N ARG A 322 -5.19 -20.82 8.70
CA ARG A 322 -4.01 -21.59 9.14
C ARG A 322 -3.90 -22.93 8.39
N GLU A 323 -5.00 -23.60 8.15
CA GLU A 323 -5.01 -24.87 7.40
C GLU A 323 -4.56 -24.64 5.95
N ALA A 324 -5.12 -23.63 5.27
CA ALA A 324 -4.73 -23.26 3.91
C ALA A 324 -3.25 -22.83 3.83
N ALA A 325 -2.76 -22.06 4.81
CA ALA A 325 -1.36 -21.65 4.90
C ALA A 325 -0.44 -22.86 5.09
N ARG A 326 -0.81 -23.84 5.94
CA ARG A 326 -0.06 -25.09 6.13
C ARG A 326 0.00 -25.93 4.85
N ALA A 327 -1.11 -26.04 4.13
CA ALA A 327 -1.14 -26.73 2.85
C ALA A 327 -0.20 -26.07 1.83
N SER A 328 -0.14 -24.74 1.82
CA SER A 328 0.79 -23.97 0.99
C SER A 328 2.26 -24.15 1.42
N LEU A 329 2.54 -24.21 2.72
CA LEU A 329 3.90 -24.47 3.26
C LEU A 329 4.44 -25.84 2.88
N LYS A 330 3.60 -26.89 2.80
CA LYS A 330 4.01 -28.23 2.39
C LYS A 330 4.57 -28.28 0.97
N ARG A 331 4.30 -27.26 0.14
CA ARG A 331 4.78 -27.15 -1.24
C ARG A 331 6.10 -26.38 -1.36
N VAL A 332 6.74 -26.06 -0.24
CA VAL A 332 8.01 -25.32 -0.21
C VAL A 332 9.08 -26.16 0.45
N ALA A 333 10.24 -26.30 -0.19
CA ALA A 333 11.43 -26.87 0.44
C ALA A 333 11.94 -25.88 1.50
N LEU A 334 11.92 -26.31 2.76
CA LEU A 334 12.39 -25.52 3.91
C LEU A 334 13.79 -26.03 4.32
N ASP A 335 14.77 -25.78 3.47
CA ASP A 335 16.16 -26.22 3.59
C ASP A 335 17.11 -25.14 4.12
N ARG A 336 16.63 -23.90 4.20
CA ARG A 336 17.40 -22.71 4.62
C ARG A 336 16.71 -22.01 5.79
N ARG A 337 17.46 -21.12 6.46
CA ARG A 337 16.88 -20.29 7.52
C ARG A 337 15.89 -19.27 6.94
N LEU A 338 14.85 -19.00 7.70
CA LEU A 338 13.80 -18.05 7.35
C LEU A 338 14.05 -16.71 8.05
N ARG A 339 13.98 -15.65 7.28
CA ARG A 339 14.08 -14.27 7.73
C ARG A 339 12.70 -13.62 7.96
N LEU A 340 11.70 -14.03 7.17
CA LEU A 340 10.35 -13.44 7.20
C LEU A 340 9.31 -14.53 6.89
N LEU A 341 8.19 -14.42 7.57
CA LEU A 341 6.97 -15.18 7.28
C LEU A 341 5.79 -14.22 7.12
N GLY A 342 4.98 -14.46 6.10
CA GLY A 342 3.75 -13.73 5.83
C GLY A 342 2.61 -14.62 5.38
N ILE A 343 1.38 -14.15 5.62
CA ILE A 343 0.14 -14.73 5.11
C ILE A 343 -0.65 -13.65 4.36
N ARG A 344 -1.30 -14.04 3.27
CA ARG A 344 -2.08 -13.15 2.41
C ARG A 344 -3.45 -13.77 2.12
N ALA A 345 -4.49 -12.96 2.26
CA ALA A 345 -5.84 -13.21 1.78
C ALA A 345 -6.04 -12.50 0.45
N GLY A 346 -6.44 -13.21 -0.58
CA GLY A 346 -6.70 -12.70 -1.93
C GLY A 346 -8.04 -13.21 -2.46
N GLY A 347 -8.44 -12.75 -3.66
CA GLY A 347 -9.76 -13.07 -4.20
C GLY A 347 -10.86 -12.64 -3.22
N LEU A 348 -10.76 -11.40 -2.73
CA LEU A 348 -11.63 -10.88 -1.69
C LEU A 348 -13.04 -10.67 -2.22
N VAL A 349 -14.03 -11.14 -1.46
CA VAL A 349 -15.47 -10.90 -1.68
C VAL A 349 -16.06 -10.28 -0.43
N LYS A 350 -17.04 -9.40 -0.60
CA LYS A 350 -17.73 -8.83 0.56
C LYS A 350 -18.61 -9.88 1.23
N GLU A 351 -18.53 -9.96 2.55
CA GLU A 351 -19.29 -10.92 3.35
C GLU A 351 -20.81 -10.81 3.11
N ASN A 352 -21.35 -9.59 3.07
CA ASN A 352 -22.76 -9.34 2.81
C ASN A 352 -23.23 -9.72 1.39
N ALA A 353 -22.32 -9.82 0.43
CA ALA A 353 -22.61 -10.30 -0.93
C ALA A 353 -22.57 -11.83 -1.03
N TYR A 354 -21.95 -12.51 -0.04
CA TYR A 354 -21.76 -13.96 -0.04
C TYR A 354 -22.72 -14.71 0.91
N LEU A 355 -23.47 -14.01 1.77
CA LEU A 355 -24.49 -14.67 2.58
C LEU A 355 -25.42 -15.45 1.64
N PRO A 356 -25.58 -16.79 1.80
CA PRO A 356 -26.54 -17.53 1.00
C PRO A 356 -27.90 -16.87 1.24
N ARG A 357 -28.60 -16.53 0.16
CA ARG A 357 -29.99 -16.13 0.23
C ARG A 357 -30.67 -17.18 1.09
N ALA A 358 -31.26 -16.79 2.22
CA ALA A 358 -32.06 -17.69 3.04
C ALA A 358 -32.97 -18.45 2.08
N PRO A 359 -33.07 -19.80 2.17
CA PRO A 359 -33.97 -20.55 1.33
C PRO A 359 -35.36 -19.89 1.48
N GLY A 360 -35.89 -19.40 0.38
CA GLY A 360 -37.22 -18.87 0.37
C GLY A 360 -38.17 -19.90 0.99
N PRO A 361 -39.29 -19.51 1.62
CA PRO A 361 -40.18 -20.45 2.26
C PRO A 361 -40.50 -21.54 1.24
N SER A 362 -40.10 -22.78 1.53
CA SER A 362 -40.52 -23.96 0.78
C SER A 362 -42.03 -23.90 0.74
N ALA A 363 -42.57 -23.87 -0.46
CA ALA A 363 -43.97 -24.18 -0.65
C ALA A 363 -44.20 -25.57 -0.06
N VAL A 364 -44.73 -25.60 1.13
CA VAL A 364 -45.26 -26.80 1.76
C VAL A 364 -46.41 -27.18 0.86
N ALA A 365 -46.25 -28.24 0.06
CA ALA A 365 -47.34 -28.89 -0.61
C ALA A 365 -48.27 -29.40 0.49
N GLU A 366 -49.42 -28.76 0.64
CA GLU A 366 -50.54 -29.28 1.41
C GLU A 366 -50.97 -30.61 0.77
N HIS A 367 -50.52 -31.73 1.30
CA HIS A 367 -51.19 -32.99 1.09
C HIS A 367 -52.36 -32.99 2.05
N GLY A 368 -53.55 -32.85 1.47
CA GLY A 368 -54.84 -33.02 2.16
C GLY A 368 -54.91 -34.38 2.84
N LEU A 369 -55.08 -34.33 4.14
CA LEU A 369 -55.61 -35.43 4.95
C LEU A 369 -57.09 -35.58 4.55
N PHE A 370 -57.41 -36.68 3.86
CA PHE A 370 -58.70 -37.36 3.75
C PHE A 370 -58.85 -38.00 2.36
N ASP A 371 -58.37 -39.27 2.27
CA ASP A 371 -59.00 -40.23 1.39
C ASP A 371 -58.97 -41.62 2.11
N SER A 372 -60.16 -42.10 2.42
CA SER A 372 -60.44 -43.35 3.07
C SER A 372 -60.42 -44.51 2.09
N PRO A 373 -60.22 -45.78 2.57
CA PRO A 373 -60.03 -46.93 1.66
C PRO A 373 -61.37 -47.54 1.23
N GLY A 374 -61.47 -47.85 -0.03
CA GLY A 374 -62.60 -48.53 -0.64
C GLY A 374 -62.20 -49.61 -1.63
N GLU A 375 -62.31 -50.82 -1.16
CA GLU A 375 -62.82 -52.07 -1.75
C GLU A 375 -62.07 -52.77 -2.92
N PHE A 376 -61.79 -54.03 -2.59
CA PHE A 376 -61.51 -55.16 -3.47
C PHE A 376 -62.47 -55.37 -4.62
N SER A 377 -62.01 -55.70 -5.79
CA SER A 377 -62.64 -56.65 -6.66
C SER A 377 -61.70 -57.38 -7.59
N SER A 378 -61.75 -58.65 -7.51
CA SER A 378 -61.10 -59.72 -8.29
C SER A 378 -61.63 -59.84 -9.74
N GLY A 379 -60.81 -60.42 -10.60
CA GLY A 379 -61.26 -61.00 -11.87
C GLY A 379 -60.19 -60.85 -12.99
N GLU A 380 -59.38 -61.78 -13.23
CA GLU A 380 -59.42 -62.96 -14.10
C GLU A 380 -59.08 -62.69 -15.56
N GLN A 381 -58.00 -63.32 -15.98
CA GLN A 381 -57.74 -64.11 -17.23
C GLN A 381 -57.48 -63.36 -18.55
N ALA A 382 -56.31 -63.84 -19.00
CA ALA A 382 -55.73 -63.79 -20.36
C ALA A 382 -56.62 -64.40 -21.47
N PRO A 383 -56.28 -64.36 -22.80
CA PRO A 383 -55.02 -64.96 -23.26
C PRO A 383 -54.01 -64.03 -23.90
#